data_7112fa0c94b72c19f6624a756f28a15a
#
_entry.id   7112fa0c94b72c19f6624a756f28a15a
#
_cell.length_a   1.000
_cell.length_b   1.000
_cell.length_c   1.000
_cell.angle_alpha   90.00
_cell.angle_beta   90.00
_cell.angle_gamma   90.00
#
_symmetry.space_group_name_H-M   'P 1'
#
loop_
_entity.id
_entity.type
_entity.pdbx_description
1 polymer ?
#
loop_
_entity_poly.entity_id
_entity_poly.type
_entity_poly.pdbx_seq_one_letter_code
_entity_poly.pdbx_strand_id
1 'polypeptide(L)'
;MHTGTGDFRWFGLFGPENPADDALDALVNDPSVTRIEAHTDLNFTRRHTFTRSNLELDFGNHLMTTEGIEDAGQDDPFAAVLFFRGKVTDDVRKNTLTATMPELRDDYEVADSSQFEVGQWYAVEVNALAGRWERELQRLVQITQIVDATRVRVNYKAGWSLAKGRTLTWTRVEPVEQVHVRNLAFRGRPDGDQYTGSHPIAYEYAVRCDVENVHGVATFWPLVMRRWSTFFRTAGCSLTNPASITWGGAGYLTQQIYCNYGHVVDCHTTNARHLNDWTASSYGLVENCHGDGDDQGPFVTHGQYEHDLTYVGNSGLMTFANSGAAWGGAAKRITVTRHVCSWFVARVKVTDLTLEDVQVIRKDGLAGSGMLWVNADGVQLRGCQADDTLIISQASALSKRSNVVEGSRFAVLPDTAITQANVTNPVHLVRTTLNGLKNASFAGKGPVVLDTCTLEAAEGEGTVTVSGDLTVRGGVVRNVAVVAAGASDQTVRLDGGARLEGKPAGGSFLRRAKADKPVTWALDGVRSTAPSGDTGHVNLDAGINTWSATGSTFAGGTLALAPSALGGDSSVLHSGNVEQGVTRTAFPDDGDRVVTTGNLVV
;
A
#
# COMPACT_ATOMS: atom_id res chain seq x y z
N MET A 1 27.66 47.25 -2.11
CA MET A 1 26.63 46.70 -1.25
C MET A 1 26.49 45.25 -1.65
N HIS A 2 26.85 44.35 -0.80
CA HIS A 2 26.62 42.92 -1.05
C HIS A 2 25.10 42.68 -1.04
N THR A 3 24.58 42.09 -2.08
CA THR A 3 23.14 41.87 -2.30
C THR A 3 22.57 40.68 -1.52
N GLY A 4 23.17 40.33 -0.38
CA GLY A 4 22.80 39.16 0.40
C GLY A 4 23.29 37.82 -0.18
N THR A 5 24.05 37.85 -1.26
CA THR A 5 24.63 36.64 -1.89
C THR A 5 26.07 36.44 -1.44
N GLY A 6 26.40 35.22 -1.04
CA GLY A 6 27.75 34.75 -0.73
C GLY A 6 28.28 33.81 -1.81
N ASP A 7 29.59 33.81 -2.05
CA ASP A 7 30.21 33.02 -3.12
C ASP A 7 31.51 32.35 -2.59
N PHE A 8 31.66 31.07 -2.84
CA PHE A 8 32.83 30.30 -2.45
C PHE A 8 34.13 30.86 -3.04
N ARG A 9 34.08 31.52 -4.20
CA ARG A 9 35.25 32.17 -4.81
C ARG A 9 35.84 33.31 -3.97
N TRP A 10 35.06 33.91 -3.06
CA TRP A 10 35.59 34.92 -2.12
C TRP A 10 36.60 34.34 -1.15
N PHE A 11 36.61 33.01 -0.99
CA PHE A 11 37.58 32.29 -0.16
C PHE A 11 38.70 31.64 -0.98
N GLY A 12 38.80 32.00 -2.27
CA GLY A 12 39.85 31.48 -3.15
C GLY A 12 39.56 30.07 -3.68
N LEU A 13 38.28 29.62 -3.64
CA LEU A 13 37.89 28.30 -4.12
C LEU A 13 37.48 28.39 -5.60
N PHE A 14 38.32 27.84 -6.47
CA PHE A 14 38.13 27.79 -7.93
C PHE A 14 38.09 26.35 -8.48
N GLY A 15 38.08 25.37 -7.60
CA GLY A 15 38.04 23.93 -7.89
C GLY A 15 38.03 23.11 -6.59
N PRO A 16 37.92 21.77 -6.71
CA PRO A 16 37.81 20.87 -5.55
C PRO A 16 39.14 20.57 -4.83
N GLU A 17 40.24 21.13 -5.27
CA GLU A 17 41.59 20.84 -4.73
C GLU A 17 41.77 21.28 -3.27
N ASN A 18 41.00 22.29 -2.86
CA ASN A 18 41.03 22.77 -1.48
C ASN A 18 39.65 22.49 -0.82
N PRO A 19 39.65 22.03 0.45
CA PRO A 19 38.42 21.84 1.19
C PRO A 19 37.57 23.10 1.29
N ALA A 20 36.27 22.98 1.04
CA ALA A 20 35.35 24.11 1.05
C ALA A 20 34.68 24.35 2.43
N ASP A 21 35.04 23.58 3.42
CA ASP A 21 34.40 23.54 4.74
C ASP A 21 34.41 24.90 5.48
N ASP A 22 35.57 25.57 5.56
CA ASP A 22 35.68 26.84 6.26
C ASP A 22 34.90 27.96 5.55
N ALA A 23 34.86 27.93 4.22
CA ALA A 23 34.07 28.86 3.43
C ALA A 23 32.54 28.62 3.65
N LEU A 24 32.12 27.36 3.68
CA LEU A 24 30.72 27.01 3.98
C LEU A 24 30.33 27.52 5.38
N ASP A 25 31.13 27.24 6.39
CA ASP A 25 30.89 27.69 7.77
C ASP A 25 30.82 29.23 7.84
N ALA A 26 31.73 29.94 7.19
CA ALA A 26 31.70 31.39 7.15
C ALA A 26 30.45 31.95 6.46
N LEU A 27 30.09 31.40 5.30
CA LEU A 27 28.92 31.86 4.52
C LEU A 27 27.60 31.56 5.24
N VAL A 28 27.44 30.38 5.80
CA VAL A 28 26.21 30.02 6.51
C VAL A 28 26.03 30.81 7.80
N ASN A 29 27.11 31.12 8.51
CA ASN A 29 27.06 31.88 9.77
C ASN A 29 27.01 33.39 9.61
N ASP A 30 27.23 33.93 8.41
CA ASP A 30 27.08 35.36 8.13
C ASP A 30 25.59 35.74 8.03
N PRO A 31 25.04 36.53 8.96
CA PRO A 31 23.63 36.89 8.94
C PRO A 31 23.24 37.80 7.75
N SER A 32 24.18 38.42 7.09
CA SER A 32 23.93 39.24 5.89
C SER A 32 23.77 38.40 4.62
N VAL A 33 24.20 37.14 4.63
CA VAL A 33 24.08 36.20 3.51
C VAL A 33 22.74 35.51 3.59
N THR A 34 21.92 35.65 2.55
CA THR A 34 20.63 34.95 2.40
C THR A 34 20.65 33.96 1.23
N ARG A 35 21.67 34.05 0.38
CA ARG A 35 21.91 33.13 -0.72
C ARG A 35 23.39 32.80 -0.83
N ILE A 36 23.71 31.52 -0.97
CA ILE A 36 25.08 31.04 -1.22
C ILE A 36 25.12 30.45 -2.61
N GLU A 37 26.11 30.83 -3.41
CA GLU A 37 26.30 30.33 -4.76
C GLU A 37 27.64 29.62 -4.92
N ALA A 38 27.62 28.46 -5.57
CA ALA A 38 28.82 27.80 -6.08
C ALA A 38 28.93 28.01 -7.58
N HIS A 39 30.15 28.33 -8.03
CA HIS A 39 30.49 28.52 -9.44
C HIS A 39 31.63 27.59 -9.88
N THR A 40 31.90 26.58 -9.10
CA THR A 40 32.95 25.58 -9.34
C THR A 40 32.62 24.32 -8.57
N ASP A 41 33.26 23.23 -8.93
CA ASP A 41 33.18 21.99 -8.17
C ASP A 41 33.82 22.17 -6.78
N LEU A 42 33.26 21.51 -5.78
CA LEU A 42 33.66 21.65 -4.36
C LEU A 42 33.90 20.29 -3.74
N ASN A 43 34.92 20.20 -2.88
CA ASN A 43 35.12 19.05 -2.03
C ASN A 43 34.95 19.45 -0.56
N PHE A 44 34.23 18.63 0.21
CA PHE A 44 34.07 18.81 1.65
C PHE A 44 34.74 17.65 2.40
N THR A 45 35.43 17.97 3.47
CA THR A 45 36.17 17.01 4.31
C THR A 45 35.57 16.88 5.71
N ARG A 46 34.52 17.62 6.01
CA ARG A 46 33.78 17.58 7.28
C ARG A 46 32.28 17.49 7.06
N ARG A 47 31.59 16.96 8.05
CA ARG A 47 30.14 17.05 8.22
C ARG A 47 29.82 18.30 9.03
N HIS A 48 28.76 19.01 8.66
CA HIS A 48 28.38 20.24 9.31
C HIS A 48 26.97 20.11 9.91
N THR A 49 26.71 20.85 10.99
CA THR A 49 25.38 20.99 11.56
C THR A 49 25.06 22.47 11.74
N PHE A 50 24.00 22.93 11.07
CA PHE A 50 23.60 24.32 11.06
C PHE A 50 22.21 24.50 11.69
N THR A 51 22.02 25.62 12.39
CA THR A 51 20.72 26.04 12.95
C THR A 51 20.14 27.27 12.22
N ARG A 52 20.78 27.66 11.12
CA ARG A 52 20.42 28.84 10.32
C ARG A 52 19.11 28.61 9.56
N SER A 53 18.22 29.60 9.60
CA SER A 53 17.00 29.68 8.80
C SER A 53 17.12 30.76 7.70
N ASN A 54 16.18 30.76 6.76
CA ASN A 54 16.05 31.74 5.67
C ASN A 54 17.32 31.81 4.80
N LEU A 55 17.71 30.68 4.23
CA LEU A 55 18.91 30.55 3.42
C LEU A 55 18.64 29.75 2.16
N GLU A 56 19.14 30.22 1.04
CA GLU A 56 19.17 29.48 -0.21
C GLU A 56 20.61 29.10 -0.56
N LEU A 57 20.81 27.82 -0.92
CA LEU A 57 22.11 27.31 -1.38
C LEU A 57 21.91 26.83 -2.83
N ASP A 58 22.54 27.52 -3.78
CA ASP A 58 22.51 27.21 -5.21
C ASP A 58 23.90 26.76 -5.67
N PHE A 59 24.02 25.49 -6.00
CA PHE A 59 25.30 24.89 -6.40
C PHE A 59 25.57 25.00 -7.91
N GLY A 60 24.70 25.66 -8.68
CA GLY A 60 24.93 25.94 -10.11
C GLY A 60 25.15 24.69 -10.97
N ASN A 61 24.69 23.52 -10.54
CA ASN A 61 24.96 22.20 -11.12
C ASN A 61 26.43 21.75 -11.02
N HIS A 62 27.22 22.37 -10.15
CA HIS A 62 28.57 21.93 -9.89
C HIS A 62 28.63 20.67 -9.02
N LEU A 63 29.73 19.94 -9.15
CA LEU A 63 29.94 18.69 -8.45
C LEU A 63 30.36 18.93 -6.99
N MET A 64 29.68 18.27 -6.07
CA MET A 64 30.09 18.11 -4.68
C MET A 64 30.67 16.71 -4.48
N THR A 65 31.86 16.64 -3.89
CA THR A 65 32.49 15.41 -3.42
C THR A 65 32.75 15.47 -1.93
N THR A 66 33.02 14.30 -1.32
CA THR A 66 33.32 14.17 0.12
C THR A 66 34.60 13.39 0.35
N GLU A 67 35.60 13.65 -0.49
CA GLU A 67 36.91 13.02 -0.34
C GLU A 67 37.62 13.53 0.92
N GLY A 68 38.04 12.61 1.79
CA GLY A 68 38.65 12.93 3.07
C GLY A 68 37.72 12.92 4.27
N ILE A 69 36.40 12.82 4.06
CA ILE A 69 35.46 12.54 5.17
C ILE A 69 35.67 11.08 5.61
N GLU A 70 35.84 10.88 6.90
CA GLU A 70 35.82 9.56 7.52
C GLU A 70 34.47 8.88 7.42
N ASP A 71 34.42 7.57 7.56
CA ASP A 71 33.19 6.81 7.47
C ASP A 71 32.24 7.15 8.62
N ALA A 72 30.94 7.19 8.31
CA ALA A 72 29.91 7.39 9.32
C ALA A 72 29.67 6.08 10.10
N GLY A 73 29.18 6.23 11.33
CA GLY A 73 28.64 5.08 12.06
C GLY A 73 27.36 4.53 11.41
N GLN A 74 27.06 3.28 11.69
CA GLN A 74 25.92 2.56 11.17
C GLN A 74 24.58 3.28 11.37
N ASP A 75 24.39 3.94 12.49
CA ASP A 75 23.12 4.53 12.91
C ASP A 75 23.08 6.05 12.69
N ASP A 76 23.98 6.58 11.87
CA ASP A 76 24.04 8.02 11.60
C ASP A 76 23.62 8.41 10.18
N PRO A 77 22.32 8.28 9.83
CA PRO A 77 21.83 8.73 8.54
C PRO A 77 21.81 10.27 8.41
N PHE A 78 22.20 11.01 9.44
CA PHE A 78 22.35 12.47 9.45
C PHE A 78 23.81 12.92 9.30
N ALA A 79 24.70 12.02 8.97
CA ALA A 79 26.11 12.33 8.67
C ALA A 79 26.25 13.05 7.31
N ALA A 80 25.60 14.20 7.16
CA ALA A 80 25.55 14.99 5.92
C ALA A 80 26.54 16.15 5.94
N VAL A 81 26.94 16.60 4.74
CA VAL A 81 27.67 17.87 4.60
C VAL A 81 26.77 19.05 4.97
N LEU A 82 25.55 19.08 4.43
CA LEU A 82 24.55 20.13 4.70
C LEU A 82 23.48 19.56 5.65
N PHE A 83 23.76 19.52 6.94
CA PHE A 83 22.75 19.13 7.93
C PHE A 83 22.19 20.37 8.62
N PHE A 84 20.92 20.65 8.35
CA PHE A 84 20.15 21.74 8.97
C PHE A 84 19.21 21.16 10.04
N ARG A 85 19.43 21.57 11.29
CA ARG A 85 18.73 21.03 12.44
C ARG A 85 18.13 22.12 13.32
N GLY A 86 16.82 22.03 13.56
CA GLY A 86 16.14 22.86 14.54
C GLY A 86 16.62 22.58 15.97
N LYS A 87 16.52 23.55 16.84
CA LYS A 87 16.91 23.43 18.24
C LYS A 87 15.79 22.80 19.06
N VAL A 88 16.05 21.66 19.65
CA VAL A 88 15.17 21.06 20.66
C VAL A 88 15.48 21.70 22.00
N THR A 89 14.46 22.20 22.70
CA THR A 89 14.61 22.87 23.99
C THR A 89 14.37 21.90 25.15
N ASP A 90 14.71 22.32 26.36
CA ASP A 90 14.43 21.58 27.60
C ASP A 90 12.96 21.78 28.10
N ASP A 91 12.14 22.57 27.37
CA ASP A 91 10.72 22.76 27.66
C ASP A 91 9.92 21.53 27.22
N VAL A 92 9.71 20.62 28.14
CA VAL A 92 9.00 19.35 27.93
C VAL A 92 7.77 19.30 28.83
N ARG A 93 6.60 19.12 28.20
CA ARG A 93 5.31 19.02 28.87
C ARG A 93 4.70 17.65 28.63
N LYS A 94 4.01 17.13 29.63
CA LYS A 94 3.36 15.82 29.55
C LYS A 94 1.92 15.92 30.06
N ASN A 95 1.03 15.22 29.39
CA ASN A 95 -0.32 15.01 29.89
C ASN A 95 -0.79 13.58 29.58
N THR A 96 -1.63 13.05 30.47
CA THR A 96 -2.29 11.77 30.26
C THR A 96 -3.72 12.02 29.79
N LEU A 97 -4.11 11.43 28.67
CA LEU A 97 -5.43 11.59 28.08
C LEU A 97 -6.53 11.12 29.06
N THR A 98 -7.46 11.98 29.38
CA THR A 98 -8.61 11.69 30.26
C THR A 98 -9.74 10.99 29.53
N ALA A 99 -9.78 11.12 28.19
CA ALA A 99 -10.70 10.45 27.29
C ALA A 99 -9.95 9.93 26.05
N THR A 100 -10.57 8.99 25.34
CA THR A 100 -10.04 8.56 24.03
C THR A 100 -10.13 9.73 23.04
N MET A 101 -9.02 10.09 22.44
CA MET A 101 -8.96 11.05 21.36
C MET A 101 -9.24 10.33 20.03
N PRO A 102 -10.36 10.62 19.35
CA PRO A 102 -10.64 10.02 18.04
C PRO A 102 -9.63 10.46 16.97
N GLU A 103 -9.50 9.65 15.92
CA GLU A 103 -8.76 10.05 14.72
C GLU A 103 -9.40 11.27 14.03
N LEU A 104 -8.63 11.94 13.18
CA LEU A 104 -8.97 13.16 12.44
C LEU A 104 -9.27 14.40 13.31
N ARG A 105 -8.86 14.36 14.58
CA ARG A 105 -8.92 15.52 15.46
C ARG A 105 -7.64 16.34 15.37
N ASP A 106 -7.77 17.64 15.41
CA ASP A 106 -6.71 18.65 15.46
C ASP A 106 -6.68 19.42 16.79
N ASP A 107 -7.67 19.20 17.66
CA ASP A 107 -7.70 19.70 19.04
C ASP A 107 -7.21 18.60 19.99
N TYR A 108 -6.16 18.92 20.72
CA TYR A 108 -5.44 18.00 21.59
C TYR A 108 -5.63 18.39 23.05
N GLU A 109 -5.86 17.39 23.89
CA GLU A 109 -5.87 17.57 25.35
C GLU A 109 -4.45 17.88 25.85
N VAL A 110 -4.35 18.86 26.74
CA VAL A 110 -3.13 19.25 27.45
C VAL A 110 -3.44 19.42 28.94
N ALA A 111 -2.42 19.37 29.79
CA ALA A 111 -2.62 19.55 31.21
C ALA A 111 -3.05 20.99 31.58
N ASP A 112 -2.44 21.98 30.93
CA ASP A 112 -2.67 23.41 31.13
C ASP A 112 -2.32 24.14 29.83
N SER A 113 -3.32 24.68 29.17
CA SER A 113 -3.14 25.37 27.88
C SER A 113 -2.47 26.75 28.01
N SER A 114 -2.45 27.35 29.21
CA SER A 114 -1.79 28.63 29.44
C SER A 114 -0.26 28.57 29.25
N GLN A 115 0.29 27.36 29.21
CA GLN A 115 1.70 27.13 28.96
C GLN A 115 2.05 27.13 27.47
N PHE A 116 1.07 27.19 26.58
CA PHE A 116 1.25 27.15 25.13
C PHE A 116 0.95 28.51 24.51
N GLU A 117 1.63 28.84 23.41
CA GLU A 117 1.38 30.05 22.64
C GLU A 117 1.13 29.72 21.18
N VAL A 118 0.21 30.44 20.55
CA VAL A 118 -0.05 30.33 19.11
C VAL A 118 1.22 30.66 18.32
N GLY A 119 1.53 29.83 17.34
CA GLY A 119 2.74 29.95 16.52
C GLY A 119 3.92 29.12 17.00
N GLN A 120 3.94 28.66 18.24
CA GLN A 120 5.01 27.79 18.76
C GLN A 120 4.95 26.38 18.15
N TRP A 121 6.14 25.80 17.93
CA TRP A 121 6.31 24.44 17.41
C TRP A 121 6.66 23.45 18.52
N TYR A 122 6.11 22.24 18.39
CA TYR A 122 6.36 21.14 19.30
C TYR A 122 6.58 19.84 18.54
N ALA A 123 7.57 19.07 18.96
CA ALA A 123 7.64 17.64 18.66
C ALA A 123 6.69 16.92 19.62
N VAL A 124 5.60 16.38 19.11
CA VAL A 124 4.57 15.69 19.90
C VAL A 124 4.65 14.20 19.65
N GLU A 125 4.70 13.44 20.73
CA GLU A 125 4.66 11.99 20.64
C GLU A 125 3.77 11.38 21.74
N VAL A 126 3.11 10.28 21.38
CA VAL A 126 2.43 9.43 22.35
C VAL A 126 3.39 8.37 22.89
N ASN A 127 3.24 7.95 24.15
CA ASN A 127 4.05 6.86 24.68
C ASN A 127 3.87 5.57 23.87
N ALA A 128 4.93 4.79 23.68
CA ALA A 128 4.86 3.50 23.02
C ALA A 128 3.92 2.53 23.76
N LEU A 129 3.28 1.63 23.02
CA LEU A 129 2.57 0.49 23.60
C LEU A 129 3.57 -0.52 24.16
N ALA A 130 3.16 -1.25 25.20
CA ALA A 130 4.03 -2.24 25.82
C ALA A 130 4.56 -3.27 24.81
N GLY A 131 5.87 -3.48 24.78
CA GLY A 131 6.54 -4.40 23.86
C GLY A 131 6.69 -3.88 22.44
N ARG A 132 6.42 -2.60 22.19
CA ARG A 132 6.57 -1.93 20.89
C ARG A 132 7.39 -0.67 21.03
N TRP A 133 8.04 -0.26 19.95
CA TRP A 133 8.76 1.01 19.87
C TRP A 133 8.05 2.03 18.97
N GLU A 134 7.29 1.56 17.98
CA GLU A 134 6.48 2.40 17.10
C GLU A 134 5.28 3.01 17.86
N ARG A 135 4.86 4.19 17.45
CA ARG A 135 3.82 4.98 18.09
C ARG A 135 2.85 5.55 17.07
N GLU A 136 1.59 5.67 17.43
CA GLU A 136 0.53 6.19 16.58
C GLU A 136 0.69 7.70 16.29
N LEU A 137 1.42 8.40 17.14
CA LEU A 137 1.69 9.84 16.99
C LEU A 137 3.15 10.14 17.31
N GLN A 138 3.86 10.66 16.32
CA GLN A 138 5.20 11.27 16.40
C GLN A 138 5.27 12.33 15.31
N ARG A 139 5.05 13.63 15.65
CA ARG A 139 4.93 14.70 14.64
C ARG A 139 5.45 16.02 15.14
N LEU A 140 6.05 16.81 14.24
CA LEU A 140 6.30 18.22 14.45
C LEU A 140 5.02 19.00 14.11
N VAL A 141 4.48 19.70 15.09
CA VAL A 141 3.22 20.44 14.96
C VAL A 141 3.34 21.86 15.50
N GLN A 142 2.52 22.75 14.96
CA GLN A 142 2.43 24.15 15.39
C GLN A 142 1.11 24.38 16.13
N ILE A 143 1.14 25.08 17.24
CA ILE A 143 -0.07 25.54 17.92
C ILE A 143 -0.75 26.61 17.07
N THR A 144 -1.99 26.38 16.69
CA THR A 144 -2.79 27.31 15.86
C THR A 144 -3.85 28.05 16.66
N GLN A 145 -4.27 27.50 17.82
CA GLN A 145 -5.28 28.10 18.67
C GLN A 145 -5.20 27.54 20.10
N ILE A 146 -5.42 28.40 21.10
CA ILE A 146 -5.79 27.98 22.46
C ILE A 146 -7.31 27.84 22.48
N VAL A 147 -7.82 26.62 22.66
CA VAL A 147 -9.27 26.35 22.59
C VAL A 147 -9.96 26.63 23.93
N ASP A 148 -9.42 26.11 25.03
CA ASP A 148 -9.86 26.33 26.39
C ASP A 148 -8.71 26.00 27.36
N ALA A 149 -8.98 25.97 28.66
CA ALA A 149 -7.95 25.77 29.70
C ALA A 149 -7.15 24.46 29.56
N THR A 150 -7.70 23.46 28.88
CA THR A 150 -7.12 22.11 28.77
C THR A 150 -7.00 21.60 27.34
N ARG A 151 -7.24 22.46 26.35
CA ARG A 151 -7.15 22.07 24.93
C ARG A 151 -6.45 23.11 24.08
N VAL A 152 -5.60 22.61 23.19
CA VAL A 152 -4.95 23.38 22.16
C VAL A 152 -5.29 22.79 20.79
N ARG A 153 -5.36 23.62 19.74
CA ARG A 153 -5.46 23.17 18.37
C ARG A 153 -4.11 23.28 17.70
N VAL A 154 -3.80 22.30 16.86
CA VAL A 154 -2.57 22.25 16.10
C VAL A 154 -2.85 22.14 14.58
N ASN A 155 -1.83 22.37 13.77
CA ASN A 155 -1.88 22.26 12.30
C ASN A 155 -1.82 20.81 11.78
N TYR A 156 -2.20 19.83 12.59
CA TYR A 156 -2.11 18.42 12.25
C TYR A 156 -3.31 17.63 12.79
N LYS A 157 -3.92 16.81 11.94
CA LYS A 157 -4.99 15.89 12.34
C LYS A 157 -4.42 14.52 12.64
N ALA A 158 -4.67 14.01 13.84
CA ALA A 158 -4.21 12.68 14.22
C ALA A 158 -4.76 11.61 13.28
N GLY A 159 -3.90 10.78 12.72
CA GLY A 159 -4.34 9.71 11.83
C GLY A 159 -4.92 8.49 12.54
N TRP A 160 -4.66 8.36 13.82
CA TRP A 160 -5.06 7.21 14.64
C TRP A 160 -5.72 7.66 15.92
N SER A 161 -6.71 6.89 16.40
CA SER A 161 -7.29 7.13 17.71
C SER A 161 -6.28 6.82 18.81
N LEU A 162 -6.18 7.70 19.79
CA LEU A 162 -5.34 7.51 20.97
C LEU A 162 -6.22 7.16 22.17
N ALA A 163 -6.01 6.00 22.76
CA ALA A 163 -6.85 5.53 23.86
C ALA A 163 -6.71 6.41 25.12
N LYS A 164 -7.78 6.50 25.93
CA LYS A 164 -7.71 7.05 27.27
C LYS A 164 -6.57 6.41 28.06
N GLY A 165 -5.86 7.21 28.86
CA GLY A 165 -4.74 6.77 29.69
C GLY A 165 -3.38 6.77 28.96
N ARG A 166 -3.33 7.06 27.63
CA ARG A 166 -2.08 7.26 26.91
C ARG A 166 -1.49 8.62 27.31
N THR A 167 -0.16 8.71 27.30
CA THR A 167 0.57 9.93 27.66
C THR A 167 1.10 10.61 26.41
N LEU A 168 0.79 11.89 26.24
CA LEU A 168 1.39 12.78 25.25
C LEU A 168 2.59 13.51 25.86
N THR A 169 3.69 13.52 25.12
CA THR A 169 4.87 14.33 25.44
C THR A 169 5.01 15.41 24.36
N TRP A 170 5.11 16.65 24.80
CA TRP A 170 5.25 17.87 24.00
C TRP A 170 6.63 18.46 24.27
N THR A 171 7.53 18.35 23.34
CA THR A 171 8.86 18.95 23.45
C THR A 171 8.91 20.19 22.56
N ARG A 172 9.14 21.36 23.13
CA ARG A 172 9.24 22.61 22.37
C ARG A 172 10.45 22.58 21.45
N VAL A 173 10.23 23.03 20.22
CA VAL A 173 11.25 23.08 19.16
C VAL A 173 11.28 24.48 18.56
N GLU A 174 12.49 24.99 18.35
CA GLU A 174 12.75 26.14 17.48
C GLU A 174 13.23 25.56 16.13
N PRO A 175 12.32 25.43 15.13
CA PRO A 175 12.67 24.73 13.91
C PRO A 175 13.63 25.55 13.03
N VAL A 176 14.37 24.86 12.18
CA VAL A 176 14.99 25.51 11.02
C VAL A 176 13.89 25.73 9.98
N GLU A 177 13.80 26.94 9.45
CA GLU A 177 12.77 27.32 8.50
C GLU A 177 13.35 27.89 7.21
N GLN A 178 12.72 27.56 6.07
CA GLN A 178 13.00 28.15 4.75
C GLN A 178 14.50 28.05 4.36
N VAL A 179 15.07 26.86 4.47
CA VAL A 179 16.40 26.55 3.93
C VAL A 179 16.25 25.69 2.70
N HIS A 180 16.66 26.22 1.55
CA HIS A 180 16.49 25.59 0.25
C HIS A 180 17.85 25.21 -0.34
N VAL A 181 17.97 23.98 -0.88
CA VAL A 181 19.18 23.52 -1.60
C VAL A 181 18.77 23.17 -3.02
N ARG A 182 19.50 23.71 -3.99
CA ARG A 182 19.20 23.47 -5.40
C ARG A 182 20.44 23.32 -6.29
N ASN A 183 20.20 22.75 -7.47
CA ASN A 183 21.17 22.65 -8.56
C ASN A 183 22.49 22.01 -8.13
N LEU A 184 22.44 20.84 -7.53
CA LEU A 184 23.60 20.16 -6.99
C LEU A 184 23.85 18.83 -7.71
N ALA A 185 25.06 18.64 -8.25
CA ALA A 185 25.56 17.32 -8.61
C ALA A 185 26.37 16.72 -7.44
N PHE A 186 26.07 15.50 -7.04
CA PHE A 186 26.75 14.85 -5.91
C PHE A 186 27.34 13.50 -6.32
N ARG A 187 28.58 13.25 -5.94
CA ARG A 187 29.22 11.95 -6.09
C ARG A 187 29.63 11.41 -4.72
N GLY A 188 29.06 10.28 -4.33
CA GLY A 188 29.48 9.53 -3.17
C GLY A 188 30.73 8.66 -3.45
N ARG A 189 31.11 7.86 -2.47
CA ARG A 189 32.21 6.88 -2.57
C ARG A 189 31.64 5.47 -2.62
N PRO A 190 31.58 4.82 -3.81
CA PRO A 190 30.96 3.49 -3.95
C PRO A 190 31.87 2.34 -3.49
N ASP A 191 33.17 2.59 -3.39
CA ASP A 191 34.20 1.55 -3.35
C ASP A 191 34.49 1.02 -1.94
N GLY A 192 33.69 1.43 -0.99
CA GLY A 192 33.96 1.09 0.38
C GLY A 192 33.07 0.01 0.93
N ASP A 193 33.46 -0.42 2.08
CA ASP A 193 32.61 -1.11 3.02
C ASP A 193 31.37 -0.26 3.37
N GLN A 194 30.54 -0.75 4.24
CA GLN A 194 29.42 -0.05 4.81
C GLN A 194 29.85 1.34 5.34
N TYR A 195 28.96 2.32 5.21
CA TYR A 195 29.09 3.68 5.78
C TYR A 195 30.15 4.59 5.16
N THR A 196 30.51 4.36 3.92
CA THR A 196 31.54 5.16 3.25
C THR A 196 31.10 6.60 2.98
N GLY A 197 31.96 7.53 3.32
CA GLY A 197 31.81 8.95 3.05
C GLY A 197 30.65 9.61 3.77
N SER A 198 30.07 10.60 3.13
CA SER A 198 28.92 11.37 3.62
C SER A 198 27.91 11.56 2.49
N HIS A 199 26.71 11.93 2.84
CA HIS A 199 25.69 12.34 1.90
C HIS A 199 25.52 13.88 1.91
N PRO A 200 24.84 14.46 0.89
CA PRO A 200 24.87 15.90 0.77
C PRO A 200 23.92 16.62 1.73
N ILE A 201 22.67 16.14 1.94
CA ILE A 201 21.62 16.95 2.53
C ILE A 201 20.85 16.18 3.60
N ALA A 202 20.74 16.76 4.79
CA ALA A 202 19.85 16.29 5.85
C ALA A 202 19.11 17.46 6.53
N TYR A 203 17.88 17.18 6.94
CA TYR A 203 17.05 18.11 7.73
C TYR A 203 16.45 17.39 8.93
N GLU A 204 16.49 18.05 10.09
CA GLU A 204 15.80 17.58 11.29
C GLU A 204 15.12 18.74 11.99
N TYR A 205 13.86 18.55 12.42
CA TYR A 205 13.02 19.62 12.97
C TYR A 205 12.99 20.85 12.04
N ALA A 206 12.61 20.61 10.79
CA ALA A 206 12.67 21.61 9.74
C ALA A 206 11.30 21.89 9.12
N VAL A 207 11.06 23.14 8.75
CA VAL A 207 9.80 23.62 8.20
C VAL A 207 10.04 24.37 6.89
N ARG A 208 9.34 24.00 5.83
CA ARG A 208 9.45 24.62 4.49
C ARG A 208 10.88 24.62 3.94
N CYS A 209 11.58 23.49 4.08
CA CYS A 209 12.93 23.32 3.59
C CYS A 209 12.91 22.45 2.33
N ASP A 210 13.11 23.04 1.16
CA ASP A 210 12.96 22.37 -0.12
C ASP A 210 14.31 21.94 -0.71
N VAL A 211 14.26 20.91 -1.56
CA VAL A 211 15.40 20.42 -2.33
C VAL A 211 14.98 20.29 -3.78
N GLU A 212 15.70 20.95 -4.68
CA GLU A 212 15.34 20.97 -6.09
C GLU A 212 16.56 20.71 -6.99
N ASN A 213 16.37 19.88 -8.02
CA ASN A 213 17.38 19.62 -9.04
C ASN A 213 18.72 19.15 -8.42
N VAL A 214 18.66 18.12 -7.59
CA VAL A 214 19.82 17.49 -6.96
C VAL A 214 20.02 16.09 -7.52
N HIS A 215 21.21 15.84 -8.06
CA HIS A 215 21.55 14.61 -8.78
C HIS A 215 22.69 13.87 -8.09
N GLY A 216 22.39 12.69 -7.54
CA GLY A 216 23.35 11.87 -6.83
C GLY A 216 23.81 10.65 -7.63
N VAL A 217 25.08 10.32 -7.50
CA VAL A 217 25.68 9.08 -8.03
C VAL A 217 26.47 8.41 -6.91
N ALA A 218 26.37 7.10 -6.80
CA ALA A 218 27.19 6.28 -5.90
C ALA A 218 27.10 6.71 -4.42
N THR A 219 25.93 7.06 -3.92
CA THR A 219 25.71 7.37 -2.51
C THR A 219 25.62 6.10 -1.67
N PHE A 220 25.95 6.17 -0.40
CA PHE A 220 25.57 5.14 0.58
C PHE A 220 24.25 5.52 1.28
N TRP A 221 24.24 6.59 2.05
CA TRP A 221 23.07 7.13 2.75
C TRP A 221 22.09 7.83 1.79
N PRO A 222 20.85 8.12 2.21
CA PRO A 222 19.88 8.80 1.36
C PRO A 222 20.45 10.11 0.79
N LEU A 223 20.18 10.38 -0.49
CA LEU A 223 20.57 11.67 -1.08
C LEU A 223 19.97 12.83 -0.30
N VAL A 224 18.71 12.68 0.13
CA VAL A 224 18.01 13.65 0.97
C VAL A 224 17.38 12.92 2.16
N MET A 225 17.86 13.22 3.37
CA MET A 225 17.35 12.66 4.61
C MET A 225 16.51 13.68 5.38
N ARG A 226 15.32 13.28 5.87
CA ARG A 226 14.47 14.13 6.71
C ARG A 226 13.95 13.39 7.92
N ARG A 227 13.93 14.06 9.06
CA ARG A 227 13.29 13.60 10.29
C ARG A 227 12.56 14.75 10.97
N TRP A 228 11.35 14.52 11.49
CA TRP A 228 10.56 15.55 12.16
C TRP A 228 10.43 16.84 11.33
N SER A 229 10.18 16.69 10.03
CA SER A 229 10.11 17.83 9.10
C SER A 229 8.72 17.95 8.48
N THR A 230 8.32 19.18 8.15
CA THR A 230 6.97 19.44 7.62
C THR A 230 6.96 20.53 6.56
N PHE A 231 5.96 20.46 5.65
CA PHE A 231 5.73 21.42 4.55
C PHE A 231 6.93 21.57 3.62
N PHE A 232 7.54 20.47 3.21
CA PHE A 232 8.71 20.48 2.34
C PHE A 232 8.40 19.93 0.94
N ARG A 233 9.23 20.27 -0.02
CA ARG A 233 9.23 19.75 -1.37
C ARG A 233 10.60 19.18 -1.74
N THR A 234 10.61 18.03 -2.43
CA THR A 234 11.78 17.47 -3.13
C THR A 234 11.40 17.30 -4.58
N ALA A 235 12.05 18.02 -5.49
CA ALA A 235 11.63 18.12 -6.87
C ALA A 235 12.77 17.98 -7.87
N GLY A 236 12.53 17.24 -8.98
CA GLY A 236 13.49 17.10 -10.07
C GLY A 236 14.81 16.43 -9.66
N CYS A 237 14.80 15.62 -8.61
CA CYS A 237 15.99 14.98 -8.08
C CYS A 237 16.20 13.58 -8.67
N SER A 238 17.45 13.13 -8.73
CA SER A 238 17.77 11.79 -9.21
C SER A 238 18.89 11.11 -8.40
N LEU A 239 18.84 9.77 -8.40
CA LEU A 239 19.89 8.94 -7.81
C LEU A 239 20.22 7.79 -8.75
N THR A 240 21.50 7.63 -9.05
CA THR A 240 22.00 6.59 -9.97
C THR A 240 23.07 5.75 -9.29
N ASN A 241 22.95 4.43 -9.42
CA ASN A 241 23.91 3.44 -8.95
C ASN A 241 24.44 3.72 -7.53
N PRO A 242 23.58 3.86 -6.51
CA PRO A 242 24.05 3.94 -5.13
C PRO A 242 24.64 2.62 -4.66
N ALA A 243 25.14 2.58 -3.42
CA ALA A 243 25.61 1.35 -2.81
C ALA A 243 24.50 0.28 -2.78
N SER A 244 24.81 -0.91 -3.30
CA SER A 244 23.89 -2.06 -3.35
C SER A 244 23.96 -2.87 -2.05
N ILE A 245 23.55 -2.26 -0.94
CA ILE A 245 23.57 -2.89 0.40
C ILE A 245 22.18 -2.84 1.00
N THR A 246 21.69 -3.98 1.52
CA THR A 246 20.41 -4.08 2.21
C THR A 246 20.53 -3.58 3.65
N TRP A 247 20.62 -2.29 3.83
CA TRP A 247 20.71 -1.60 5.10
C TRP A 247 19.68 -0.46 5.22
N GLY A 248 19.20 -0.13 6.41
CA GLY A 248 18.21 0.94 6.60
C GLY A 248 18.77 2.29 6.14
N GLY A 249 18.18 2.89 5.11
CA GLY A 249 18.63 4.15 4.51
C GLY A 249 19.62 4.01 3.36
N ALA A 250 20.31 2.87 3.23
CA ALA A 250 21.29 2.70 2.16
C ALA A 250 20.63 2.59 0.77
N GLY A 251 21.15 3.35 -0.19
CA GLY A 251 20.70 3.35 -1.57
C GLY A 251 19.35 4.03 -1.81
N TYR A 252 18.97 5.01 -0.97
CA TYR A 252 17.72 5.76 -1.12
C TYR A 252 17.95 7.12 -1.79
N LEU A 253 16.99 7.56 -2.60
CA LEU A 253 16.97 8.96 -3.01
C LEU A 253 16.43 9.82 -1.86
N THR A 254 15.26 9.47 -1.31
CA THR A 254 14.69 10.21 -0.18
C THR A 254 14.24 9.27 0.94
N GLN A 255 14.51 9.67 2.18
CA GLN A 255 13.92 9.05 3.37
C GLN A 255 13.29 10.10 4.27
N GLN A 256 12.06 9.85 4.71
CA GLN A 256 11.30 10.73 5.58
C GLN A 256 10.82 9.95 6.81
N ILE A 257 11.27 10.36 7.99
CA ILE A 257 10.90 9.74 9.27
C ILE A 257 10.15 10.75 10.13
N TYR A 258 8.95 10.41 10.61
CA TYR A 258 8.08 11.30 11.42
C TYR A 258 7.72 12.61 10.72
N CYS A 259 7.71 12.61 9.40
CA CYS A 259 7.44 13.79 8.57
C CYS A 259 5.94 13.90 8.22
N ASN A 260 5.51 15.11 7.90
CA ASN A 260 4.15 15.37 7.42
C ASN A 260 4.13 16.50 6.38
N TYR A 261 3.09 16.47 5.53
CA TYR A 261 2.88 17.46 4.46
C TYR A 261 4.10 17.64 3.54
N GLY A 262 4.76 16.52 3.21
CA GLY A 262 5.87 16.50 2.27
C GLY A 262 5.40 16.21 0.84
N HIS A 263 6.07 16.78 -0.15
CA HIS A 263 5.84 16.53 -1.56
C HIS A 263 7.13 16.10 -2.26
N VAL A 264 7.12 14.91 -2.87
CA VAL A 264 8.21 14.39 -3.71
C VAL A 264 7.69 14.32 -5.13
N VAL A 265 8.30 15.07 -6.07
CA VAL A 265 7.78 15.27 -7.41
C VAL A 265 8.87 15.26 -8.48
N ASP A 266 8.55 14.72 -9.66
CA ASP A 266 9.44 14.69 -10.83
C ASP A 266 10.83 14.07 -10.54
N CYS A 267 10.89 13.10 -9.65
CA CYS A 267 12.12 12.43 -9.24
C CYS A 267 12.29 11.07 -9.94
N HIS A 268 13.54 10.67 -10.13
CA HIS A 268 13.81 9.34 -10.69
C HIS A 268 15.04 8.66 -10.08
N THR A 269 15.04 7.33 -10.15
CA THR A 269 16.17 6.52 -9.69
C THR A 269 16.53 5.46 -10.71
N THR A 270 17.83 5.16 -10.79
CA THR A 270 18.37 4.08 -11.61
C THR A 270 19.23 3.17 -10.74
N ASN A 271 18.91 1.89 -10.70
CA ASN A 271 19.56 0.88 -9.86
C ASN A 271 19.60 1.24 -8.37
N ALA A 272 18.62 2.02 -7.89
CA ALA A 272 18.53 2.40 -6.50
C ALA A 272 17.57 1.48 -5.74
N ARG A 273 17.84 1.27 -4.47
CA ARG A 273 16.99 0.45 -3.61
C ARG A 273 15.62 1.09 -3.39
N HIS A 274 15.57 2.36 -3.01
CA HIS A 274 14.31 3.11 -2.86
C HIS A 274 14.42 4.52 -3.47
N LEU A 275 13.38 4.91 -4.19
CA LEU A 275 13.19 6.30 -4.56
C LEU A 275 12.62 7.08 -3.37
N ASN A 276 11.62 6.53 -2.71
CA ASN A 276 10.92 7.20 -1.61
C ASN A 276 10.58 6.22 -0.49
N ASP A 277 10.95 6.58 0.73
CA ASP A 277 10.60 5.87 1.96
C ASP A 277 9.85 6.81 2.92
N TRP A 278 8.59 6.49 3.19
CA TRP A 278 7.81 7.13 4.25
C TRP A 278 7.78 6.22 5.48
N THR A 279 8.58 6.56 6.49
CA THR A 279 8.60 5.87 7.78
C THR A 279 7.86 6.68 8.83
N ALA A 280 6.83 6.11 9.43
CA ALA A 280 5.99 6.79 10.43
C ALA A 280 5.55 8.21 10.01
N SER A 281 5.31 8.44 8.74
CA SER A 281 5.02 9.74 8.13
C SER A 281 3.57 9.85 7.67
N SER A 282 3.11 11.04 7.30
CA SER A 282 1.70 11.26 6.95
C SER A 282 1.49 12.47 6.05
N TYR A 283 0.31 12.51 5.40
CA TYR A 283 -0.08 13.59 4.50
C TYR A 283 0.98 13.87 3.42
N GLY A 284 1.67 12.82 2.98
CA GLY A 284 2.69 12.89 1.95
C GLY A 284 2.11 12.72 0.55
N LEU A 285 2.68 13.42 -0.41
CA LEU A 285 2.38 13.27 -1.83
C LEU A 285 3.64 12.87 -2.59
N VAL A 286 3.53 11.82 -3.42
CA VAL A 286 4.57 11.41 -4.37
C VAL A 286 3.96 11.44 -5.77
N GLU A 287 4.50 12.28 -6.64
CA GLU A 287 3.91 12.57 -7.94
C GLU A 287 4.94 12.52 -9.06
N ASN A 288 4.57 11.87 -10.17
CA ASN A 288 5.39 11.78 -11.39
C ASN A 288 6.84 11.34 -11.11
N CYS A 289 6.99 10.31 -10.27
CA CYS A 289 8.28 9.75 -9.90
C CYS A 289 8.49 8.36 -10.49
N HIS A 290 9.70 8.07 -10.96
CA HIS A 290 10.00 6.85 -11.72
C HIS A 290 11.23 6.14 -11.17
N GLY A 291 11.04 4.93 -10.65
CA GLY A 291 12.10 4.11 -10.10
C GLY A 291 12.23 2.77 -10.83
N ASP A 292 13.42 2.47 -11.31
CA ASP A 292 13.76 1.19 -11.95
C ASP A 292 14.63 0.29 -11.07
N GLY A 293 14.62 0.56 -9.76
CA GLY A 293 15.43 -0.17 -8.79
C GLY A 293 15.18 -1.67 -8.77
N ASP A 294 15.89 -2.32 -7.89
CA ASP A 294 15.84 -3.75 -7.68
C ASP A 294 14.47 -4.22 -7.11
N ASP A 295 14.40 -5.45 -6.68
CA ASP A 295 13.23 -6.08 -6.08
C ASP A 295 12.87 -5.58 -4.66
N GLN A 296 13.64 -4.65 -4.09
CA GLN A 296 13.35 -4.03 -2.79
C GLN A 296 12.24 -2.97 -2.86
N GLY A 297 11.96 -2.46 -4.04
CA GLY A 297 10.89 -1.52 -4.34
C GLY A 297 11.26 -0.05 -4.22
N PRO A 298 11.14 0.72 -5.31
CA PRO A 298 11.31 2.17 -5.31
C PRO A 298 10.43 2.91 -4.30
N PHE A 299 9.23 2.42 -4.04
CA PHE A 299 8.27 3.04 -3.12
C PHE A 299 7.96 2.11 -1.95
N VAL A 300 8.23 2.59 -0.73
CA VAL A 300 8.11 1.77 0.48
C VAL A 300 7.48 2.52 1.65
N THR A 301 6.76 1.78 2.47
CA THR A 301 6.39 2.14 3.85
C THR A 301 6.63 0.95 4.77
N HIS A 302 6.77 1.20 6.06
CA HIS A 302 7.11 0.14 7.03
C HIS A 302 5.95 -0.33 7.91
N GLY A 303 4.80 0.35 7.91
CA GLY A 303 3.68 0.06 8.81
C GLY A 303 3.90 0.59 10.22
N GLN A 304 4.58 1.71 10.35
CA GLN A 304 4.82 2.42 11.60
C GLN A 304 3.80 3.54 11.83
N TYR A 305 2.54 3.20 11.60
CA TYR A 305 1.41 4.13 11.70
C TYR A 305 1.41 5.24 10.64
N GLU A 306 1.98 5.00 9.45
CA GLU A 306 1.81 5.87 8.30
C GLU A 306 0.32 6.02 7.96
N HIS A 307 -0.07 7.20 7.50
CA HIS A 307 -1.44 7.45 7.08
C HIS A 307 -1.58 8.62 6.11
N ASP A 308 -2.67 8.60 5.34
CA ASP A 308 -3.00 9.67 4.40
C ASP A 308 -1.84 9.99 3.43
N LEU A 309 -1.26 8.93 2.84
CA LEU A 309 -0.24 9.05 1.81
C LEU A 309 -0.88 8.92 0.42
N THR A 310 -0.43 9.74 -0.52
CA THR A 310 -0.93 9.76 -1.88
C THR A 310 0.20 9.60 -2.89
N TYR A 311 0.00 8.71 -3.86
CA TYR A 311 0.93 8.44 -4.96
C TYR A 311 0.20 8.62 -6.27
N VAL A 312 0.69 9.49 -7.18
CA VAL A 312 0.00 9.84 -8.43
C VAL A 312 0.95 9.81 -9.61
N GLY A 313 0.61 9.04 -10.64
CA GLY A 313 1.34 9.05 -11.92
C GLY A 313 2.77 8.53 -11.83
N ASN A 314 3.04 7.60 -10.91
CA ASN A 314 4.38 7.07 -10.68
C ASN A 314 4.60 5.74 -11.42
N SER A 315 5.86 5.32 -11.54
CA SER A 315 6.21 3.98 -11.98
C SER A 315 7.32 3.37 -11.14
N GLY A 316 7.21 2.07 -10.90
CA GLY A 316 8.16 1.27 -10.12
C GLY A 316 7.47 0.41 -9.08
N LEU A 317 8.16 -0.62 -8.62
CA LEU A 317 7.67 -1.59 -7.66
C LEU A 317 7.27 -0.93 -6.34
N MET A 318 6.13 -1.33 -5.78
CA MET A 318 5.61 -0.83 -4.51
C MET A 318 5.51 -1.91 -3.45
N THR A 319 6.05 -1.62 -2.25
CA THR A 319 5.96 -2.51 -1.08
C THR A 319 5.52 -1.72 0.15
N PHE A 320 4.25 -1.80 0.49
CA PHE A 320 3.68 -1.06 1.62
C PHE A 320 3.49 -1.95 2.83
N ALA A 321 4.07 -1.53 3.97
CA ALA A 321 4.00 -2.21 5.25
C ALA A 321 4.33 -3.72 5.14
N ASN A 322 5.24 -4.08 4.22
CA ASN A 322 5.55 -5.48 3.91
C ASN A 322 6.70 -6.05 4.73
N SER A 323 7.35 -5.26 5.55
CA SER A 323 8.50 -5.68 6.37
C SER A 323 8.19 -6.70 7.47
N GLY A 324 6.94 -7.18 7.52
CA GLY A 324 6.50 -8.18 8.48
C GLY A 324 6.17 -7.61 9.85
N ALA A 325 5.92 -8.52 10.81
CA ALA A 325 5.49 -8.13 12.16
C ALA A 325 6.55 -7.40 12.99
N ALA A 326 7.81 -7.44 12.56
CA ALA A 326 8.91 -6.79 13.27
C ALA A 326 8.93 -5.26 13.10
N TRP A 327 8.26 -4.73 12.06
CA TRP A 327 8.37 -3.35 11.63
C TRP A 327 7.05 -2.57 11.74
N GLY A 328 6.27 -2.78 12.73
CA GLY A 328 5.20 -1.86 12.97
C GLY A 328 3.81 -2.43 13.14
N GLY A 329 2.92 -1.53 13.54
CA GLY A 329 1.54 -1.81 13.89
C GLY A 329 0.61 -1.83 12.68
N ALA A 330 0.62 -0.79 11.87
CA ALA A 330 -0.29 -0.61 10.74
C ALA A 330 0.08 0.61 9.88
N ALA A 331 -0.51 0.69 8.69
CA ALA A 331 -0.62 1.88 7.88
C ALA A 331 -2.08 2.01 7.39
N LYS A 332 -2.56 3.19 7.04
CA LYS A 332 -3.92 3.36 6.54
C LYS A 332 -4.13 4.57 5.64
N ARG A 333 -5.22 4.50 4.86
CA ARG A 333 -5.63 5.56 3.92
C ARG A 333 -4.49 5.95 2.98
N ILE A 334 -3.91 4.92 2.34
CA ILE A 334 -2.96 5.11 1.26
C ILE A 334 -3.74 5.09 -0.06
N THR A 335 -3.51 6.09 -0.90
CA THR A 335 -4.11 6.19 -2.24
C THR A 335 -3.03 6.12 -3.29
N VAL A 336 -3.21 5.25 -4.29
CA VAL A 336 -2.34 5.13 -5.45
C VAL A 336 -3.16 5.26 -6.72
N THR A 337 -2.80 6.21 -7.58
CA THR A 337 -3.55 6.50 -8.80
C THR A 337 -2.62 6.55 -10.02
N ARG A 338 -3.02 5.92 -11.12
CA ARG A 338 -2.26 5.90 -12.40
C ARG A 338 -0.82 5.46 -12.21
N HIS A 339 -0.64 4.26 -11.69
CA HIS A 339 0.68 3.70 -11.38
C HIS A 339 0.97 2.47 -12.22
N VAL A 340 2.21 2.36 -12.69
CA VAL A 340 2.70 1.16 -13.41
C VAL A 340 3.85 0.54 -12.64
N CYS A 341 3.75 -0.75 -12.34
CA CYS A 341 4.78 -1.48 -11.62
C CYS A 341 4.89 -2.93 -12.09
N SER A 342 5.99 -3.58 -11.73
CA SER A 342 6.16 -5.02 -11.94
C SER A 342 5.58 -5.86 -10.80
N TRP A 343 5.43 -5.27 -9.62
CA TRP A 343 4.91 -5.93 -8.44
C TRP A 343 4.31 -4.92 -7.49
N PHE A 344 3.13 -5.23 -6.93
CA PHE A 344 2.47 -4.41 -5.92
C PHE A 344 2.13 -5.24 -4.69
N VAL A 345 2.68 -4.89 -3.54
CA VAL A 345 2.47 -5.62 -2.28
C VAL A 345 2.08 -4.68 -1.14
N ALA A 346 0.85 -4.83 -0.65
CA ALA A 346 0.31 -4.15 0.53
C ALA A 346 -0.48 -5.14 1.41
N ARG A 347 0.11 -6.30 1.69
CA ARG A 347 -0.56 -7.47 2.29
C ARG A 347 -0.61 -7.46 3.81
N VAL A 348 0.27 -6.68 4.46
CA VAL A 348 0.42 -6.71 5.91
C VAL A 348 -0.07 -5.39 6.50
N LYS A 349 -1.17 -5.44 7.27
CA LYS A 349 -1.67 -4.34 8.11
C LYS A 349 -1.85 -2.99 7.41
N VAL A 350 -2.12 -2.99 6.11
CA VAL A 350 -2.53 -1.77 5.39
C VAL A 350 -4.05 -1.76 5.33
N THR A 351 -4.67 -0.77 5.96
CA THR A 351 -6.13 -0.61 5.98
C THR A 351 -6.58 0.56 5.13
N ASP A 352 -7.80 0.53 4.60
CA ASP A 352 -8.37 1.59 3.75
C ASP A 352 -7.46 1.97 2.56
N LEU A 353 -6.84 0.96 1.91
CA LEU A 353 -6.05 1.15 0.70
C LEU A 353 -6.97 1.43 -0.49
N THR A 354 -6.66 2.47 -1.26
CA THR A 354 -7.35 2.79 -2.51
C THR A 354 -6.36 2.74 -3.68
N LEU A 355 -6.67 1.91 -4.68
CA LEU A 355 -5.92 1.82 -5.94
C LEU A 355 -6.83 2.19 -7.10
N GLU A 356 -6.41 3.12 -7.96
CA GLU A 356 -7.12 3.54 -9.17
C GLU A 356 -6.18 3.52 -10.36
N ASP A 357 -6.57 2.82 -11.43
CA ASP A 357 -5.78 2.69 -12.68
C ASP A 357 -4.34 2.20 -12.41
N VAL A 358 -4.19 1.20 -11.56
CA VAL A 358 -2.89 0.57 -11.28
C VAL A 358 -2.69 -0.61 -12.22
N GLN A 359 -1.55 -0.62 -12.91
CA GLN A 359 -1.15 -1.68 -13.82
C GLN A 359 0.07 -2.43 -13.28
N VAL A 360 -0.10 -3.73 -13.05
CA VAL A 360 0.98 -4.61 -12.58
C VAL A 360 1.38 -5.54 -13.73
N ILE A 361 2.54 -5.27 -14.31
CA ILE A 361 3.01 -5.91 -15.53
C ILE A 361 4.07 -6.95 -15.19
N ARG A 362 3.98 -8.12 -15.82
CA ARG A 362 5.01 -9.15 -15.67
C ARG A 362 6.36 -8.65 -16.22
N LYS A 363 7.40 -8.86 -15.44
CA LYS A 363 8.78 -8.62 -15.83
C LYS A 363 9.54 -9.95 -15.88
N ASP A 364 10.07 -10.30 -17.03
CA ASP A 364 10.83 -11.53 -17.18
C ASP A 364 12.05 -11.57 -16.25
N GLY A 365 12.27 -12.72 -15.63
CA GLY A 365 13.37 -12.92 -14.68
C GLY A 365 13.14 -12.39 -13.27
N LEU A 366 12.02 -11.67 -13.00
CA LEU A 366 11.67 -11.22 -11.66
C LEU A 366 10.57 -12.11 -11.07
N ALA A 367 10.94 -12.94 -10.10
CA ALA A 367 9.99 -13.80 -9.41
C ALA A 367 8.92 -12.97 -8.67
N GLY A 368 7.64 -13.35 -8.84
CA GLY A 368 6.50 -12.64 -8.24
C GLY A 368 6.05 -11.40 -9.02
N SER A 369 6.69 -11.05 -10.12
CA SER A 369 6.21 -9.96 -10.98
C SER A 369 4.85 -10.31 -11.61
N GLY A 370 4.09 -9.29 -11.97
CA GLY A 370 2.71 -9.43 -12.46
C GLY A 370 1.67 -9.60 -11.35
N MET A 371 2.07 -9.62 -10.08
CA MET A 371 1.19 -9.88 -8.93
C MET A 371 0.76 -8.60 -8.24
N LEU A 372 -0.53 -8.49 -7.95
CA LEU A 372 -1.12 -7.49 -7.07
C LEU A 372 -1.60 -8.19 -5.78
N TRP A 373 -0.97 -7.88 -4.65
CA TRP A 373 -1.27 -8.50 -3.37
C TRP A 373 -1.69 -7.46 -2.33
N VAL A 374 -2.92 -7.58 -1.82
CA VAL A 374 -3.54 -6.59 -0.91
C VAL A 374 -4.11 -7.24 0.36
N ASN A 375 -4.35 -6.40 1.38
CA ASN A 375 -5.01 -6.78 2.62
C ASN A 375 -6.52 -6.50 2.57
N ALA A 376 -7.34 -7.47 2.90
CA ALA A 376 -8.81 -7.37 2.93
C ALA A 376 -9.30 -6.59 4.17
N ASP A 377 -8.93 -5.33 4.27
CA ASP A 377 -9.33 -4.44 5.36
C ASP A 377 -9.68 -3.04 4.85
N GLY A 378 -10.84 -2.94 4.17
CA GLY A 378 -11.31 -1.70 3.57
C GLY A 378 -10.65 -1.37 2.22
N VAL A 379 -10.12 -2.36 1.51
CA VAL A 379 -9.46 -2.14 0.22
C VAL A 379 -10.47 -1.73 -0.86
N GLN A 380 -10.09 -0.76 -1.68
CA GLN A 380 -10.85 -0.27 -2.84
C GLN A 380 -9.95 -0.30 -4.07
N LEU A 381 -10.24 -1.18 -5.04
CA LEU A 381 -9.54 -1.27 -6.31
C LEU A 381 -10.49 -0.85 -7.43
N ARG A 382 -10.08 0.06 -8.30
CA ARG A 382 -10.85 0.52 -9.47
C ARG A 382 -9.98 0.57 -10.71
N GLY A 383 -10.44 -0.05 -11.80
CA GLY A 383 -9.72 -0.04 -13.08
C GLY A 383 -8.33 -0.68 -13.04
N CYS A 384 -8.05 -1.52 -12.04
CA CYS A 384 -6.74 -2.14 -11.86
C CYS A 384 -6.55 -3.35 -12.78
N GLN A 385 -5.29 -3.61 -13.14
CA GLN A 385 -4.90 -4.76 -13.97
C GLN A 385 -3.68 -5.45 -13.39
N ALA A 386 -3.62 -6.77 -13.48
CA ALA A 386 -2.43 -7.55 -13.16
C ALA A 386 -2.27 -8.72 -14.14
N ASP A 387 -1.04 -8.90 -14.63
CA ASP A 387 -0.74 -9.90 -15.66
C ASP A 387 -0.71 -11.33 -15.11
N ASP A 388 -0.42 -11.51 -13.82
CA ASP A 388 -0.30 -12.85 -13.23
C ASP A 388 -1.36 -13.18 -12.20
N THR A 389 -1.66 -12.29 -11.27
CA THR A 389 -2.70 -12.62 -10.29
C THR A 389 -3.11 -11.45 -9.40
N LEU A 390 -4.32 -11.57 -8.83
CA LEU A 390 -4.76 -10.84 -7.66
C LEU A 390 -4.69 -11.79 -6.46
N ILE A 391 -4.02 -11.37 -5.37
CA ILE A 391 -4.04 -12.07 -4.09
C ILE A 391 -4.60 -11.14 -3.02
N ILE A 392 -5.57 -11.64 -2.27
CA ILE A 392 -6.18 -10.95 -1.14
C ILE A 392 -5.91 -11.78 0.11
N SER A 393 -5.18 -11.20 1.08
CA SER A 393 -4.95 -11.78 2.40
C SER A 393 -5.60 -10.90 3.48
N GLN A 394 -5.55 -11.31 4.74
CA GLN A 394 -6.06 -10.49 5.83
C GLN A 394 -5.13 -10.60 7.05
N ALA A 395 -4.51 -9.49 7.42
CA ALA A 395 -3.68 -9.38 8.61
C ALA A 395 -4.27 -8.43 9.68
N SER A 396 -5.31 -7.67 9.32
CA SER A 396 -6.02 -6.75 10.20
C SER A 396 -7.50 -6.68 9.85
N ALA A 397 -8.31 -6.14 10.77
CA ALA A 397 -9.73 -5.87 10.59
C ALA A 397 -10.10 -4.57 11.31
N LEU A 398 -9.35 -3.51 11.04
CA LEU A 398 -9.50 -2.19 11.68
C LEU A 398 -10.46 -1.28 10.93
N SER A 399 -10.60 -1.46 9.62
CA SER A 399 -11.52 -0.69 8.79
C SER A 399 -12.96 -1.18 8.96
N LYS A 400 -13.90 -0.24 8.83
CA LYS A 400 -15.34 -0.54 8.71
C LYS A 400 -15.83 -0.47 7.26
N ARG A 401 -14.95 -0.15 6.32
CA ARG A 401 -15.26 -0.05 4.88
C ARG A 401 -15.31 -1.45 4.27
N SER A 402 -16.17 -1.60 3.26
CA SER A 402 -16.23 -2.82 2.46
C SER A 402 -14.97 -2.98 1.62
N ASN A 403 -14.57 -4.23 1.36
CA ASN A 403 -13.54 -4.55 0.38
C ASN A 403 -14.21 -4.66 -1.01
N VAL A 404 -13.80 -3.81 -1.95
CA VAL A 404 -14.40 -3.73 -3.28
C VAL A 404 -13.31 -3.73 -4.36
N VAL A 405 -13.53 -4.57 -5.38
CA VAL A 405 -12.72 -4.61 -6.61
C VAL A 405 -13.65 -4.33 -7.78
N GLU A 406 -13.51 -3.19 -8.43
CA GLU A 406 -14.44 -2.72 -9.44
C GLU A 406 -13.77 -2.46 -10.79
N GLY A 407 -14.42 -2.88 -11.90
CA GLY A 407 -14.00 -2.56 -13.26
C GLY A 407 -12.58 -3.02 -13.60
N SER A 408 -12.10 -4.04 -12.93
CA SER A 408 -10.70 -4.47 -12.96
C SER A 408 -10.52 -5.76 -13.76
N ARG A 409 -9.29 -6.06 -14.16
CA ARG A 409 -8.95 -7.26 -14.92
C ARG A 409 -7.69 -7.93 -14.40
N PHE A 410 -7.78 -9.20 -14.08
CA PHE A 410 -6.67 -10.00 -13.59
C PHE A 410 -6.54 -11.29 -14.38
N ALA A 411 -5.35 -11.58 -14.88
CA ALA A 411 -4.99 -12.94 -15.19
C ALA A 411 -4.71 -13.67 -13.86
N VAL A 412 -5.01 -14.96 -13.80
CA VAL A 412 -4.83 -15.77 -12.59
C VAL A 412 -3.95 -16.97 -12.95
N LEU A 413 -2.80 -17.07 -12.30
CA LEU A 413 -1.94 -18.22 -12.47
C LEU A 413 -2.62 -19.49 -11.93
N PRO A 414 -2.31 -20.67 -12.51
CA PRO A 414 -2.78 -21.94 -11.97
C PRO A 414 -2.49 -22.08 -10.46
N ASP A 415 -3.33 -22.79 -9.76
CA ASP A 415 -3.19 -23.12 -8.32
C ASP A 415 -3.20 -21.89 -7.37
N THR A 416 -3.71 -20.76 -7.85
CA THR A 416 -3.75 -19.51 -7.06
C THR A 416 -4.93 -19.48 -6.10
N ALA A 417 -4.65 -19.16 -4.83
CA ALA A 417 -5.67 -18.75 -3.87
C ALA A 417 -5.90 -17.21 -4.01
N ILE A 418 -6.96 -16.81 -4.72
CA ILE A 418 -7.32 -15.39 -4.91
C ILE A 418 -7.62 -14.73 -3.57
N THR A 419 -8.43 -15.36 -2.72
CA THR A 419 -8.51 -15.02 -1.29
C THR A 419 -7.80 -16.08 -0.47
N GLN A 420 -6.87 -15.65 0.38
CA GLN A 420 -6.13 -16.54 1.26
C GLN A 420 -7.03 -17.06 2.40
N ALA A 421 -6.67 -18.21 2.99
CA ALA A 421 -7.47 -18.87 4.03
C ALA A 421 -7.74 -18.02 5.29
N ASN A 422 -6.93 -17.00 5.54
CA ASN A 422 -7.10 -16.07 6.65
C ASN A 422 -8.09 -14.94 6.39
N VAL A 423 -8.66 -14.83 5.16
CA VAL A 423 -9.65 -13.79 4.83
C VAL A 423 -11.00 -14.16 5.45
N THR A 424 -11.48 -13.29 6.33
CA THR A 424 -12.79 -13.40 6.99
C THR A 424 -13.73 -12.23 6.66
N ASN A 425 -13.17 -11.11 6.20
CA ASN A 425 -13.95 -9.95 5.76
C ASN A 425 -14.62 -10.23 4.40
N PRO A 426 -15.82 -9.69 4.16
CA PRO A 426 -16.48 -9.79 2.85
C PRO A 426 -15.62 -9.17 1.74
N VAL A 427 -15.62 -9.79 0.55
CA VAL A 427 -14.93 -9.27 -0.64
C VAL A 427 -15.95 -9.21 -1.79
N HIS A 428 -16.13 -8.02 -2.35
CA HIS A 428 -17.03 -7.75 -3.46
C HIS A 428 -16.23 -7.44 -4.72
N LEU A 429 -16.40 -8.26 -5.76
CA LEU A 429 -15.90 -7.98 -7.10
C LEU A 429 -17.08 -7.50 -7.96
N VAL A 430 -16.93 -6.35 -8.59
CA VAL A 430 -17.97 -5.71 -9.40
C VAL A 430 -17.44 -5.44 -10.80
N ARG A 431 -18.13 -5.90 -11.84
CA ARG A 431 -17.70 -5.75 -13.24
C ARG A 431 -16.22 -6.09 -13.46
N THR A 432 -15.74 -7.11 -12.77
CA THR A 432 -14.34 -7.54 -12.78
C THR A 432 -14.18 -8.82 -13.58
N THR A 433 -13.09 -8.91 -14.31
CA THR A 433 -12.73 -10.09 -15.11
C THR A 433 -11.58 -10.85 -14.46
N LEU A 434 -11.77 -12.14 -14.24
CA LEU A 434 -10.75 -13.09 -13.79
C LEU A 434 -10.53 -14.14 -14.89
N ASN A 435 -9.35 -14.13 -15.51
CA ASN A 435 -9.00 -15.03 -16.61
C ASN A 435 -7.97 -16.08 -16.17
N GLY A 436 -7.97 -17.24 -16.86
CA GLY A 436 -6.99 -18.30 -16.62
C GLY A 436 -7.23 -19.11 -15.37
N LEU A 437 -8.47 -19.19 -14.91
CA LEU A 437 -8.89 -19.87 -13.68
C LEU A 437 -8.69 -21.39 -13.75
N LYS A 438 -7.45 -21.84 -13.57
CA LYS A 438 -7.09 -23.25 -13.51
C LYS A 438 -6.71 -23.60 -12.07
N ASN A 439 -7.52 -24.45 -11.44
CA ASN A 439 -7.37 -24.86 -10.04
C ASN A 439 -7.24 -23.68 -9.06
N ALA A 440 -7.95 -22.58 -9.34
CA ALA A 440 -7.97 -21.39 -8.50
C ALA A 440 -8.90 -21.56 -7.29
N SER A 441 -8.76 -20.70 -6.27
CA SER A 441 -9.64 -20.76 -5.10
C SER A 441 -9.95 -19.41 -4.47
N PHE A 442 -11.15 -19.31 -3.90
CA PHE A 442 -11.50 -18.39 -2.84
C PHE A 442 -11.41 -19.16 -1.51
N ALA A 443 -10.19 -19.23 -0.97
CA ALA A 443 -9.90 -20.07 0.21
C ALA A 443 -10.31 -19.42 1.54
N GLY A 444 -10.66 -18.13 1.54
CA GLY A 444 -11.13 -17.40 2.71
C GLY A 444 -12.51 -17.88 3.19
N LYS A 445 -12.78 -17.69 4.48
CA LYS A 445 -14.08 -17.98 5.10
C LYS A 445 -15.09 -16.84 4.96
N GLY A 446 -14.59 -15.63 4.62
CA GLY A 446 -15.44 -14.47 4.37
C GLY A 446 -16.28 -14.65 3.09
N PRO A 447 -17.49 -14.08 3.04
CA PRO A 447 -18.34 -14.17 1.85
C PRO A 447 -17.71 -13.44 0.67
N VAL A 448 -17.81 -14.05 -0.52
CA VAL A 448 -17.41 -13.47 -1.80
C VAL A 448 -18.65 -13.17 -2.63
N VAL A 449 -18.74 -11.93 -3.11
CA VAL A 449 -19.81 -11.50 -4.03
C VAL A 449 -19.19 -11.11 -5.36
N LEU A 450 -19.67 -11.73 -6.43
CA LEU A 450 -19.30 -11.46 -7.83
C LEU A 450 -20.51 -10.82 -8.52
N ASP A 451 -20.47 -9.51 -8.72
CA ASP A 451 -21.54 -8.76 -9.35
C ASP A 451 -21.15 -8.39 -10.79
N THR A 452 -21.87 -8.96 -11.76
CA THR A 452 -21.66 -8.72 -13.18
C THR A 452 -20.20 -9.01 -13.63
N CYS A 453 -19.56 -9.99 -12.98
CA CYS A 453 -18.18 -10.39 -13.25
C CYS A 453 -18.07 -11.41 -14.39
N THR A 454 -16.88 -11.52 -14.97
CA THR A 454 -16.51 -12.59 -15.89
C THR A 454 -15.45 -13.48 -15.24
N LEU A 455 -15.76 -14.76 -15.11
CA LEU A 455 -14.83 -15.81 -14.70
C LEU A 455 -14.58 -16.68 -15.92
N GLU A 456 -13.32 -16.81 -16.34
CA GLU A 456 -12.98 -17.49 -17.58
C GLU A 456 -11.77 -18.40 -17.47
N ALA A 457 -11.82 -19.53 -18.13
CA ALA A 457 -10.72 -20.46 -18.30
C ALA A 457 -10.68 -21.05 -19.71
N ALA A 458 -9.61 -21.75 -20.06
CA ALA A 458 -9.55 -22.59 -21.22
C ALA A 458 -10.56 -23.75 -21.09
N GLU A 459 -11.04 -24.21 -22.23
CA GLU A 459 -12.02 -25.30 -22.29
C GLU A 459 -11.48 -26.57 -21.59
N GLY A 460 -12.26 -27.10 -20.67
CA GLY A 460 -11.91 -28.30 -19.92
C GLY A 460 -10.92 -28.11 -18.78
N GLU A 461 -10.42 -26.90 -18.52
CA GLU A 461 -9.38 -26.65 -17.51
C GLU A 461 -9.86 -25.89 -16.25
N GLY A 462 -10.94 -25.13 -16.37
CA GLY A 462 -11.34 -24.17 -15.35
C GLY A 462 -11.94 -24.78 -14.09
N THR A 463 -11.42 -24.38 -12.94
CA THR A 463 -11.99 -24.70 -11.62
C THR A 463 -11.73 -23.58 -10.64
N VAL A 464 -12.75 -23.23 -9.86
CA VAL A 464 -12.67 -22.33 -8.72
C VAL A 464 -13.28 -23.02 -7.50
N THR A 465 -12.43 -23.30 -6.51
CA THR A 465 -12.86 -23.87 -5.23
C THR A 465 -13.21 -22.75 -4.26
N VAL A 466 -14.33 -22.88 -3.56
CA VAL A 466 -14.87 -21.84 -2.67
C VAL A 466 -15.04 -22.40 -1.26
N SER A 467 -14.43 -21.76 -0.25
CA SER A 467 -14.48 -22.20 1.16
C SER A 467 -15.50 -21.45 2.02
N GLY A 468 -15.80 -20.19 1.68
CA GLY A 468 -16.86 -19.39 2.30
C GLY A 468 -18.11 -19.34 1.43
N ASP A 469 -19.07 -18.50 1.78
CA ASP A 469 -20.26 -18.25 0.96
C ASP A 469 -19.86 -17.56 -0.35
N LEU A 470 -20.53 -17.96 -1.44
CA LEU A 470 -20.38 -17.32 -2.75
C LEU A 470 -21.73 -16.83 -3.27
N THR A 471 -21.78 -15.58 -3.73
CA THR A 471 -22.88 -15.06 -4.50
C THR A 471 -22.39 -14.61 -5.87
N VAL A 472 -22.97 -15.14 -6.95
CA VAL A 472 -22.76 -14.69 -8.33
C VAL A 472 -24.02 -14.01 -8.82
N ARG A 473 -23.99 -12.71 -9.02
CA ARG A 473 -25.11 -11.90 -9.47
C ARG A 473 -24.86 -11.40 -10.88
N GLY A 474 -25.58 -11.92 -11.84
CA GLY A 474 -25.32 -11.61 -13.26
C GLY A 474 -23.95 -12.11 -13.73
N GLY A 475 -23.45 -11.55 -14.84
CA GLY A 475 -22.14 -11.88 -15.38
C GLY A 475 -22.03 -13.26 -16.04
N VAL A 476 -20.81 -13.73 -16.21
CA VAL A 476 -20.51 -14.97 -16.96
C VAL A 476 -19.48 -15.82 -16.24
N VAL A 477 -19.76 -17.10 -16.13
CA VAL A 477 -18.82 -18.15 -15.70
C VAL A 477 -18.59 -19.07 -16.89
N ARG A 478 -17.46 -18.89 -17.59
CA ARG A 478 -17.16 -19.60 -18.84
C ARG A 478 -16.06 -20.63 -18.64
N ASN A 479 -16.35 -21.88 -18.96
CA ASN A 479 -15.45 -23.01 -18.85
C ASN A 479 -14.91 -23.24 -17.42
N VAL A 480 -15.60 -22.80 -16.40
CA VAL A 480 -15.17 -22.86 -15.00
C VAL A 480 -16.16 -23.66 -14.15
N ALA A 481 -15.68 -24.63 -13.44
CA ALA A 481 -16.42 -25.30 -12.38
C ALA A 481 -16.34 -24.52 -11.07
N VAL A 482 -17.47 -24.23 -10.47
CA VAL A 482 -17.56 -23.72 -9.09
C VAL A 482 -17.69 -24.91 -8.14
N VAL A 483 -16.71 -25.08 -7.26
CA VAL A 483 -16.63 -26.23 -6.34
C VAL A 483 -16.80 -25.75 -4.90
N ALA A 484 -17.92 -26.11 -4.28
CA ALA A 484 -18.17 -25.85 -2.86
C ALA A 484 -17.30 -26.79 -2.00
N ALA A 485 -16.48 -26.24 -1.11
CA ALA A 485 -15.53 -26.98 -0.27
C ALA A 485 -15.42 -26.41 1.16
N GLY A 486 -16.49 -25.78 1.67
CA GLY A 486 -16.50 -25.17 3.00
C GLY A 486 -16.36 -26.18 4.14
N ALA A 487 -15.62 -25.80 5.19
CA ALA A 487 -15.53 -26.55 6.43
C ALA A 487 -16.69 -26.26 7.41
N SER A 488 -17.61 -25.40 7.05
CA SER A 488 -18.87 -25.06 7.75
C SER A 488 -20.03 -25.11 6.77
N ASP A 489 -21.24 -24.88 7.24
CA ASP A 489 -22.41 -24.70 6.39
C ASP A 489 -22.11 -23.60 5.38
N GLN A 490 -22.39 -23.87 4.10
CA GLN A 490 -21.98 -23.01 2.99
C GLN A 490 -23.17 -22.71 2.07
N THR A 491 -23.26 -21.48 1.58
CA THR A 491 -24.24 -21.09 0.56
C THR A 491 -23.52 -20.69 -0.72
N VAL A 492 -23.92 -21.30 -1.84
CA VAL A 492 -23.55 -20.90 -3.20
C VAL A 492 -24.81 -20.41 -3.91
N ARG A 493 -24.88 -19.10 -4.14
CA ARG A 493 -26.03 -18.46 -4.76
C ARG A 493 -25.68 -17.91 -6.14
N LEU A 494 -26.52 -18.16 -7.13
CA LEU A 494 -26.43 -17.56 -8.45
C LEU A 494 -27.78 -16.89 -8.76
N ASP A 495 -27.78 -15.61 -9.10
CA ASP A 495 -29.01 -14.86 -9.42
C ASP A 495 -28.78 -13.77 -10.48
N GLY A 496 -29.81 -12.96 -10.73
CA GLY A 496 -29.71 -11.77 -11.59
C GLY A 496 -29.30 -12.05 -13.03
N GLY A 497 -29.64 -13.23 -13.57
CA GLY A 497 -29.32 -13.61 -14.94
C GLY A 497 -27.89 -14.10 -15.13
N ALA A 498 -27.23 -14.58 -14.07
CA ALA A 498 -25.92 -15.21 -14.15
C ALA A 498 -25.86 -16.30 -15.22
N ARG A 499 -24.78 -16.37 -15.97
CA ARG A 499 -24.61 -17.33 -17.08
C ARG A 499 -23.50 -18.30 -16.78
N LEU A 500 -23.77 -19.58 -16.87
CA LEU A 500 -22.80 -20.68 -16.85
C LEU A 500 -22.72 -21.21 -18.30
N GLU A 501 -21.55 -21.22 -18.90
CA GLU A 501 -21.42 -21.61 -20.31
C GLU A 501 -20.08 -22.30 -20.63
N GLY A 502 -20.08 -23.16 -21.65
CA GLY A 502 -18.91 -23.86 -22.13
C GLY A 502 -18.65 -25.19 -21.43
N LYS A 503 -17.37 -25.58 -21.31
CA LYS A 503 -16.94 -26.88 -20.77
C LYS A 503 -15.99 -26.71 -19.61
N PRO A 504 -16.43 -26.85 -18.37
CA PRO A 504 -15.58 -26.73 -17.17
C PRO A 504 -14.72 -27.98 -16.96
N ALA A 505 -13.66 -27.87 -16.15
CA ALA A 505 -12.90 -29.02 -15.68
C ALA A 505 -13.78 -29.99 -14.87
N GLY A 506 -13.56 -31.29 -15.04
CA GLY A 506 -14.33 -32.32 -14.32
C GLY A 506 -15.79 -32.43 -14.72
N GLY A 507 -16.20 -31.83 -15.84
CA GLY A 507 -17.42 -32.10 -16.55
C GLY A 507 -18.70 -31.49 -15.98
N SER A 508 -18.68 -30.66 -14.94
CA SER A 508 -19.89 -30.00 -14.41
C SER A 508 -19.61 -28.60 -13.89
N PHE A 509 -20.56 -27.66 -14.10
CA PHE A 509 -20.41 -26.25 -13.67
C PHE A 509 -20.47 -26.11 -12.14
N LEU A 510 -21.39 -26.78 -11.51
CA LEU A 510 -21.58 -26.72 -10.06
C LEU A 510 -21.22 -28.08 -9.46
N ARG A 511 -20.28 -28.10 -8.56
CA ARG A 511 -19.81 -29.31 -7.90
C ARG A 511 -19.64 -29.11 -6.40
N ARG A 512 -19.80 -30.19 -5.67
CA ARG A 512 -19.45 -30.27 -4.27
C ARG A 512 -18.16 -31.10 -4.12
N ALA A 513 -17.18 -30.58 -3.38
CA ALA A 513 -16.13 -31.42 -2.85
C ALA A 513 -16.69 -32.27 -1.71
N LYS A 514 -16.10 -33.46 -1.44
CA LYS A 514 -16.46 -34.26 -0.27
C LYS A 514 -16.30 -33.41 0.99
N ALA A 515 -17.41 -33.02 1.59
CA ALA A 515 -17.45 -32.28 2.83
C ALA A 515 -18.56 -32.82 3.71
N ASP A 516 -18.33 -32.89 5.01
CA ASP A 516 -19.29 -33.39 6.00
C ASP A 516 -20.34 -32.30 6.36
N LYS A 517 -20.25 -31.11 5.76
CA LYS A 517 -21.08 -29.96 6.11
C LYS A 517 -22.14 -29.66 5.06
N PRO A 518 -23.32 -29.19 5.45
CA PRO A 518 -24.38 -28.83 4.52
C PRO A 518 -23.97 -27.77 3.49
N VAL A 519 -24.43 -27.94 2.24
CA VAL A 519 -24.28 -26.93 1.18
C VAL A 519 -25.64 -26.54 0.65
N THR A 520 -25.92 -25.24 0.63
CA THR A 520 -27.12 -24.67 0.00
C THR A 520 -26.75 -24.12 -1.38
N TRP A 521 -27.43 -24.64 -2.42
CA TRP A 521 -27.36 -24.17 -3.79
C TRP A 521 -28.62 -23.41 -4.11
N ALA A 522 -28.53 -22.13 -4.44
CA ALA A 522 -29.68 -21.30 -4.76
C ALA A 522 -29.49 -20.66 -6.13
N LEU A 523 -30.29 -21.08 -7.13
CA LEU A 523 -30.27 -20.57 -8.47
C LEU A 523 -31.61 -19.87 -8.75
N ASP A 524 -31.56 -18.59 -9.13
CA ASP A 524 -32.76 -17.81 -9.46
C ASP A 524 -32.55 -17.02 -10.75
N GLY A 525 -33.31 -17.38 -11.81
CA GLY A 525 -33.18 -16.75 -13.12
C GLY A 525 -31.82 -16.97 -13.81
N VAL A 526 -31.15 -18.07 -13.54
CA VAL A 526 -29.82 -18.42 -14.10
C VAL A 526 -29.99 -19.01 -15.51
N ARG A 527 -29.00 -18.75 -16.37
CA ARG A 527 -28.88 -19.42 -17.67
C ARG A 527 -27.67 -20.32 -17.68
N SER A 528 -27.87 -21.62 -17.77
CA SER A 528 -26.79 -22.62 -17.82
C SER A 528 -26.82 -23.32 -19.18
N THR A 529 -25.78 -23.15 -19.98
CA THR A 529 -25.63 -23.70 -21.31
C THR A 529 -24.44 -24.62 -21.37
N ALA A 530 -24.65 -25.92 -21.53
CA ALA A 530 -23.64 -26.95 -21.65
C ALA A 530 -23.54 -27.44 -23.09
N PRO A 531 -22.36 -27.76 -23.63
CA PRO A 531 -22.24 -28.50 -24.86
C PRO A 531 -23.00 -29.82 -24.75
N SER A 532 -23.50 -30.33 -25.87
CA SER A 532 -24.15 -31.66 -25.91
C SER A 532 -23.15 -32.74 -25.43
N GLY A 533 -23.63 -33.71 -24.67
CA GLY A 533 -22.87 -34.88 -24.25
C GLY A 533 -22.44 -34.84 -22.77
N ASP A 534 -21.15 -34.85 -22.50
CA ASP A 534 -20.59 -35.17 -21.17
C ASP A 534 -20.56 -34.02 -20.17
N THR A 535 -21.05 -32.82 -20.51
CA THR A 535 -21.03 -31.65 -19.60
C THR A 535 -22.31 -31.59 -18.78
N GLY A 536 -22.15 -31.59 -17.45
CA GLY A 536 -23.25 -31.47 -16.49
C GLY A 536 -23.47 -30.02 -16.01
N HIS A 537 -24.70 -29.69 -15.72
CA HIS A 537 -25.05 -28.43 -15.04
C HIS A 537 -24.67 -28.48 -13.56
N VAL A 538 -24.83 -29.64 -12.93
CA VAL A 538 -24.52 -29.87 -11.52
C VAL A 538 -24.13 -31.33 -11.30
N ASN A 539 -23.19 -31.50 -10.35
CA ASN A 539 -22.85 -32.81 -9.79
C ASN A 539 -22.72 -32.67 -8.27
N LEU A 540 -23.68 -33.17 -7.54
CA LEU A 540 -23.72 -33.18 -6.10
C LEU A 540 -23.16 -34.52 -5.59
N ASP A 541 -21.97 -34.51 -5.03
CA ASP A 541 -21.46 -35.67 -4.29
C ASP A 541 -22.27 -35.92 -3.01
N ALA A 542 -22.09 -37.11 -2.41
CA ALA A 542 -22.81 -37.49 -1.20
C ALA A 542 -22.68 -36.48 -0.06
N GLY A 543 -23.77 -36.19 0.62
CA GLY A 543 -23.83 -35.31 1.76
C GLY A 543 -25.17 -34.56 1.86
N ILE A 544 -25.30 -33.63 2.81
CA ILE A 544 -26.51 -32.84 2.97
C ILE A 544 -26.46 -31.67 1.98
N ASN A 545 -27.41 -31.65 1.04
CA ASN A 545 -27.56 -30.61 0.04
C ASN A 545 -28.96 -30.03 0.08
N THR A 546 -29.06 -28.70 0.14
CA THR A 546 -30.28 -27.97 -0.20
C THR A 546 -30.14 -27.43 -1.61
N TRP A 547 -30.90 -27.95 -2.55
CA TRP A 547 -30.93 -27.47 -3.93
C TRP A 547 -32.19 -26.67 -4.18
N SER A 548 -32.05 -25.45 -4.68
CA SER A 548 -33.18 -24.64 -5.14
C SER A 548 -32.84 -24.01 -6.50
N ALA A 549 -33.59 -24.36 -7.55
CA ALA A 549 -33.47 -23.74 -8.86
C ALA A 549 -34.88 -23.34 -9.32
N THR A 550 -35.08 -22.03 -9.52
CA THR A 550 -36.34 -21.44 -9.94
C THR A 550 -36.13 -20.42 -11.07
N GLY A 551 -37.07 -20.33 -12.00
CA GLY A 551 -37.02 -19.36 -13.09
C GLY A 551 -35.79 -19.44 -14.00
N SER A 552 -35.06 -20.54 -13.96
CA SER A 552 -33.79 -20.73 -14.62
C SER A 552 -33.92 -21.46 -15.96
N THR A 553 -32.94 -21.30 -16.85
CA THR A 553 -32.86 -22.01 -18.12
C THR A 553 -31.64 -22.92 -18.13
N PHE A 554 -31.84 -24.19 -18.43
CA PHE A 554 -30.81 -25.19 -18.65
C PHE A 554 -30.85 -25.64 -20.09
N ALA A 555 -29.75 -25.56 -20.81
CA ALA A 555 -29.69 -25.91 -22.23
C ALA A 555 -28.53 -26.88 -22.52
N GLY A 556 -28.85 -27.97 -23.22
CA GLY A 556 -27.90 -29.05 -23.53
C GLY A 556 -27.41 -29.82 -22.31
N GLY A 557 -26.42 -30.66 -22.49
CA GLY A 557 -25.73 -31.36 -21.41
C GLY A 557 -26.57 -32.28 -20.54
N THR A 558 -26.14 -32.49 -19.30
CA THR A 558 -26.80 -33.35 -18.33
C THR A 558 -27.19 -32.62 -17.05
N LEU A 559 -28.30 -33.00 -16.43
CA LEU A 559 -28.74 -32.53 -15.12
C LEU A 559 -28.93 -33.73 -14.20
N ALA A 560 -28.11 -33.83 -13.17
CA ALA A 560 -28.13 -34.94 -12.24
C ALA A 560 -28.32 -34.45 -10.80
N LEU A 561 -29.46 -34.80 -10.20
CA LEU A 561 -29.80 -34.56 -8.80
C LEU A 561 -29.94 -35.91 -8.08
N ALA A 562 -28.92 -36.75 -8.15
CA ALA A 562 -28.98 -38.16 -7.76
C ALA A 562 -29.51 -38.36 -6.32
N PRO A 563 -30.51 -39.19 -6.09
CA PRO A 563 -31.02 -39.46 -4.75
C PRO A 563 -29.94 -39.99 -3.80
N SER A 564 -28.97 -40.76 -4.32
CA SER A 564 -27.82 -41.26 -3.56
C SER A 564 -26.82 -40.19 -3.11
N ALA A 565 -26.88 -39.00 -3.73
CA ALA A 565 -26.08 -37.86 -3.32
C ALA A 565 -26.76 -36.97 -2.27
N LEU A 566 -28.02 -37.27 -1.92
CA LEU A 566 -28.83 -36.52 -0.99
C LEU A 566 -28.80 -37.20 0.38
N GLY A 567 -28.08 -36.66 1.36
CA GLY A 567 -28.13 -37.10 2.75
C GLY A 567 -29.53 -36.91 3.38
N GLY A 568 -29.81 -37.50 4.54
CA GLY A 568 -31.11 -37.59 5.17
C GLY A 568 -31.85 -36.25 5.39
N ASP A 569 -31.10 -35.10 5.50
CA ASP A 569 -31.69 -33.78 5.67
C ASP A 569 -31.64 -32.91 4.41
N SER A 570 -31.36 -33.50 3.26
CA SER A 570 -31.33 -32.80 1.98
C SER A 570 -32.74 -32.42 1.53
N SER A 571 -32.84 -31.33 0.75
CA SER A 571 -34.06 -30.88 0.11
C SER A 571 -33.82 -30.43 -1.33
N VAL A 572 -34.82 -30.63 -2.20
CA VAL A 572 -34.74 -30.27 -3.62
C VAL A 572 -35.97 -29.50 -4.04
N LEU A 573 -35.78 -28.28 -4.51
CA LEU A 573 -36.76 -27.48 -5.24
C LEU A 573 -36.23 -27.21 -6.64
N HIS A 574 -36.77 -27.88 -7.65
CA HIS A 574 -36.39 -27.66 -9.03
C HIS A 574 -37.70 -27.46 -9.85
N SER A 575 -38.20 -26.21 -9.86
CA SER A 575 -39.53 -25.89 -10.37
C SER A 575 -39.57 -24.57 -11.10
N GLY A 576 -40.44 -24.45 -12.11
CA GLY A 576 -40.59 -23.25 -12.91
C GLY A 576 -39.42 -22.96 -13.85
N ASN A 577 -38.61 -23.95 -14.18
CA ASN A 577 -37.43 -23.83 -15.05
C ASN A 577 -37.77 -24.20 -16.51
N VAL A 578 -36.89 -23.79 -17.43
CA VAL A 578 -36.93 -24.22 -18.84
C VAL A 578 -35.71 -25.15 -19.09
N GLU A 579 -35.98 -26.34 -19.62
CA GLU A 579 -34.96 -27.33 -19.95
C GLU A 579 -34.99 -27.63 -21.45
N GLN A 580 -33.98 -27.27 -22.19
CA GLN A 580 -33.85 -27.39 -23.65
C GLN A 580 -32.81 -28.44 -24.03
N GLY A 581 -33.23 -29.60 -24.52
CA GLY A 581 -32.31 -30.66 -24.91
C GLY A 581 -31.42 -31.18 -23.75
N VAL A 582 -31.90 -31.08 -22.52
CA VAL A 582 -31.20 -31.54 -21.31
C VAL A 582 -31.48 -33.02 -21.09
N THR A 583 -30.42 -33.80 -20.85
CA THR A 583 -30.56 -35.19 -20.42
C THR A 583 -30.64 -35.24 -18.89
N ARG A 584 -31.82 -35.60 -18.36
CA ARG A 584 -31.96 -35.85 -16.92
C ARG A 584 -31.39 -37.23 -16.58
N THR A 585 -30.48 -37.27 -15.64
CA THR A 585 -29.94 -38.52 -15.11
C THR A 585 -30.13 -38.53 -13.60
N ALA A 586 -30.71 -39.62 -13.06
CA ALA A 586 -30.90 -39.82 -11.62
C ALA A 586 -31.58 -38.60 -10.92
N PHE A 587 -32.84 -38.34 -11.25
CA PHE A 587 -33.69 -37.36 -10.55
C PHE A 587 -34.37 -38.01 -9.34
N PRO A 588 -34.50 -37.32 -8.20
CA PRO A 588 -35.32 -37.82 -7.09
C PRO A 588 -36.82 -37.73 -7.41
N ASP A 589 -37.61 -38.65 -6.88
CA ASP A 589 -39.05 -38.60 -6.94
C ASP A 589 -39.59 -37.47 -6.03
N ASP A 590 -40.72 -36.86 -6.44
CA ASP A 590 -41.42 -35.86 -5.62
C ASP A 590 -41.86 -36.44 -4.27
N GLY A 591 -41.74 -35.66 -3.22
CA GLY A 591 -42.07 -36.03 -1.85
C GLY A 591 -41.97 -34.82 -0.90
N ASP A 592 -42.07 -35.06 0.39
CA ASP A 592 -42.15 -33.99 1.40
C ASP A 592 -41.02 -32.95 1.34
N ARG A 593 -39.83 -33.35 0.85
CA ARG A 593 -38.65 -32.50 0.73
C ARG A 593 -38.15 -32.33 -0.70
N VAL A 594 -38.89 -32.87 -1.68
CA VAL A 594 -38.50 -32.88 -3.09
C VAL A 594 -39.64 -32.40 -3.95
N VAL A 595 -39.42 -31.32 -4.69
CA VAL A 595 -40.38 -30.80 -5.71
C VAL A 595 -39.61 -30.65 -7.02
N THR A 596 -39.96 -31.44 -8.02
CA THR A 596 -39.32 -31.42 -9.36
C THR A 596 -40.31 -31.18 -10.50
N THR A 597 -41.53 -30.79 -10.18
CA THR A 597 -42.63 -30.51 -11.13
C THR A 597 -42.67 -29.04 -11.58
N GLY A 598 -43.50 -28.76 -12.60
CA GLY A 598 -43.72 -27.41 -13.11
C GLY A 598 -42.62 -26.86 -14.02
N ASN A 599 -41.71 -27.69 -14.52
CA ASN A 599 -40.69 -27.31 -15.47
C ASN A 599 -41.17 -27.46 -16.91
N LEU A 600 -40.79 -26.55 -17.81
CA LEU A 600 -40.98 -26.67 -19.24
C LEU A 600 -39.81 -27.44 -19.85
N VAL A 601 -40.06 -28.65 -20.33
CA VAL A 601 -39.05 -29.47 -21.02
C VAL A 601 -39.29 -29.39 -22.53
N VAL A 602 -38.27 -28.93 -23.30
CA VAL A 602 -38.40 -28.71 -24.75
C VAL A 602 -37.30 -29.49 -25.49
#